data_78920afc59c92550c5480cb1c7dc2c24
#
_entry.id   78920afc59c92550c5480cb1c7dc2c24
#
_cell.length_a   1.000
_cell.length_b   1.000
_cell.length_c   1.000
_cell.angle_alpha   90.00
_cell.angle_beta   90.00
_cell.angle_gamma   90.00
#
_symmetry.space_group_name_H-M   'P 1'
#
loop_
_entity.id
_entity.type
_entity.pdbx_description
1 polymer ?
#
loop_
_entity_poly.entity_id
_entity_poly.type
_entity_poly.pdbx_seq_one_letter_code
_entity_poly.pdbx_strand_id
1 'polypeptide(L)'
;LLFPWKYPIKCLKAEPLAAKFSEDLTHRDFLGAVLNLGIERAVIGDILVQKHTAWIFCHEKIADYIIENLTRVRHTTMKLSMVDNPEHIPEPEFQEINGTCASVRLDALIGLAFQTSRNSMVPFIEGGQVFVNGKLITSNGYEPKDGDIISVRGKGRFRYEGVSRQTKKGRNSVKLLRYQ
;
A
#
# COMPACT_ATOMS: atom_id res chain seq x y z
N LEU A 1 21.87 -10.25 -17.97
CA LEU A 1 20.92 -10.32 -19.10
C LEU A 1 19.64 -9.64 -18.66
N LEU A 2 19.58 -8.32 -18.91
CA LEU A 2 18.39 -7.52 -18.73
C LEU A 2 17.48 -7.75 -19.93
N PHE A 3 16.54 -8.67 -19.78
CA PHE A 3 15.39 -8.68 -20.67
C PHE A 3 14.54 -7.45 -20.32
N PRO A 4 14.26 -6.55 -21.27
CA PRO A 4 13.28 -5.51 -21.04
C PRO A 4 11.90 -6.16 -21.01
N TRP A 5 11.48 -6.60 -19.83
CA TRP A 5 10.09 -6.97 -19.61
C TRP A 5 9.27 -5.71 -19.80
N LYS A 6 8.65 -5.61 -20.95
CA LYS A 6 7.64 -4.58 -21.19
C LYS A 6 6.40 -4.98 -20.42
N TYR A 7 6.38 -4.62 -19.13
CA TYR A 7 5.16 -4.81 -18.35
C TYR A 7 4.05 -3.94 -18.96
N PRO A 8 2.83 -4.50 -19.13
CA PRO A 8 1.71 -3.74 -19.65
C PRO A 8 1.13 -2.79 -18.60
N ILE A 9 1.99 -2.19 -17.79
CA ILE A 9 1.62 -1.28 -16.69
C ILE A 9 2.18 0.09 -17.00
N LYS A 10 1.31 1.11 -16.86
CA LYS A 10 1.68 2.52 -16.94
C LYS A 10 1.41 3.21 -15.61
N CYS A 11 2.15 4.27 -15.37
CA CYS A 11 1.95 5.16 -14.24
C CYS A 11 1.45 6.52 -14.73
N LEU A 12 0.36 6.99 -14.13
CA LEU A 12 -0.21 8.30 -14.41
C LEU A 12 0.00 9.21 -13.22
N LYS A 13 0.41 10.45 -13.47
CA LYS A 13 0.51 11.48 -12.44
C LYS A 13 -0.73 12.36 -12.50
N ALA A 14 -1.46 12.44 -11.41
CA ALA A 14 -2.61 13.30 -11.24
C ALA A 14 -2.25 14.47 -10.32
N GLU A 15 -2.25 15.68 -10.86
CA GLU A 15 -1.93 16.92 -10.14
C GLU A 15 -3.12 17.87 -10.14
N PRO A 16 -3.37 18.62 -9.04
CA PRO A 16 -4.33 19.69 -9.05
C PRO A 16 -3.94 20.78 -10.05
N LEU A 17 -4.90 21.30 -10.82
CA LEU A 17 -4.63 22.47 -11.67
C LEU A 17 -4.26 23.69 -10.85
N ALA A 18 -4.84 23.83 -9.66
CA ALA A 18 -4.58 24.93 -8.74
C ALA A 18 -4.37 24.37 -7.34
N ALA A 19 -3.13 24.14 -6.95
CA ALA A 19 -2.77 23.58 -5.64
C ALA A 19 -3.33 24.37 -4.46
N LYS A 20 -3.45 25.68 -4.61
CA LYS A 20 -4.00 26.58 -3.58
C LYS A 20 -5.44 26.26 -3.17
N PHE A 21 -6.22 25.68 -4.07
CA PHE A 21 -7.63 25.35 -3.86
C PHE A 21 -7.89 23.83 -3.79
N SER A 22 -6.83 23.04 -3.68
CA SER A 22 -6.96 21.59 -3.59
C SER A 22 -7.34 21.15 -2.18
N GLU A 23 -8.18 20.13 -2.14
CA GLU A 23 -8.55 19.43 -0.91
C GLU A 23 -7.46 18.44 -0.50
N ASP A 24 -7.47 18.01 0.76
CA ASP A 24 -6.70 16.86 1.22
C ASP A 24 -7.34 15.58 0.71
N LEU A 25 -6.86 15.11 -0.43
CA LEU A 25 -7.37 13.91 -1.09
C LEU A 25 -6.62 12.68 -0.59
N THR A 26 -7.37 11.61 -0.38
CA THR A 26 -6.85 10.32 0.08
C THR A 26 -6.77 9.32 -1.07
N HIS A 27 -6.07 8.21 -0.82
CA HIS A 27 -6.05 7.05 -1.73
C HIS A 27 -7.46 6.64 -2.16
N ARG A 28 -8.42 6.60 -1.23
CA ARG A 28 -9.80 6.21 -1.50
C ARG A 28 -10.51 7.18 -2.43
N ASP A 29 -10.23 8.46 -2.32
CA ASP A 29 -10.81 9.49 -3.19
C ASP A 29 -10.39 9.30 -4.64
N PHE A 30 -9.09 9.05 -4.87
CA PHE A 30 -8.57 8.77 -6.20
C PHE A 30 -9.10 7.44 -6.76
N LEU A 31 -9.08 6.38 -5.96
CA LEU A 31 -9.61 5.08 -6.39
C LEU A 31 -11.10 5.17 -6.74
N GLY A 32 -11.89 5.83 -5.89
CA GLY A 32 -13.33 6.05 -6.15
C GLY A 32 -13.58 6.81 -7.43
N ALA A 33 -12.82 7.87 -7.68
CA ALA A 33 -12.93 8.65 -8.90
C ALA A 33 -12.61 7.84 -10.17
N VAL A 34 -11.58 7.00 -10.12
CA VAL A 34 -11.20 6.10 -11.23
C VAL A 34 -12.30 5.06 -11.47
N LEU A 35 -12.79 4.41 -10.42
CA LEU A 35 -13.84 3.40 -10.53
C LEU A 35 -15.17 3.98 -11.03
N ASN A 36 -15.48 5.23 -10.71
CA ASN A 36 -16.66 5.93 -11.20
C ASN A 36 -16.62 6.19 -12.71
N LEU A 37 -15.47 6.06 -13.35
CA LEU A 37 -15.36 6.09 -14.81
C LEU A 37 -15.83 4.80 -15.49
N GLY A 38 -16.25 3.80 -14.71
CA GLY A 38 -16.66 2.49 -15.23
C GLY A 38 -15.50 1.52 -15.42
N ILE A 39 -14.35 1.79 -14.82
CA ILE A 39 -13.14 0.96 -14.91
C ILE A 39 -13.21 -0.14 -13.87
N GLU A 40 -12.88 -1.37 -14.25
CA GLU A 40 -12.81 -2.50 -13.33
C GLU A 40 -11.60 -2.37 -12.39
N ARG A 41 -11.80 -2.74 -11.13
CA ARG A 41 -10.74 -2.70 -10.11
C ARG A 41 -9.50 -3.52 -10.49
N ALA A 42 -9.71 -4.63 -11.21
CA ALA A 42 -8.64 -5.56 -11.60
C ALA A 42 -7.56 -4.95 -12.50
N VAL A 43 -7.89 -3.89 -13.25
CA VAL A 43 -6.94 -3.23 -14.17
C VAL A 43 -6.28 -1.99 -13.56
N ILE A 44 -6.57 -1.70 -12.29
CA ILE A 44 -5.95 -0.64 -11.48
C ILE A 44 -5.00 -1.28 -10.47
N GLY A 45 -3.76 -0.79 -10.45
CA GLY A 45 -2.75 -1.18 -9.49
C GLY A 45 -2.74 -0.28 -8.26
N ASP A 46 -1.55 -0.05 -7.73
CA ASP A 46 -1.35 0.83 -6.58
C ASP A 46 -1.58 2.29 -6.93
N ILE A 47 -1.99 3.05 -5.94
CA ILE A 47 -2.12 4.51 -6.00
C ILE A 47 -1.27 5.09 -4.87
N LEU A 48 -0.26 5.87 -5.23
CA LEU A 48 0.58 6.59 -4.27
C LEU A 48 0.07 8.03 -4.17
N VAL A 49 -0.14 8.51 -2.96
CA VAL A 49 -0.59 9.89 -2.74
C VAL A 49 0.44 10.62 -1.89
N GLN A 50 0.94 11.75 -2.40
CA GLN A 50 1.81 12.66 -1.65
C GLN A 50 1.26 14.08 -1.78
N LYS A 51 0.95 14.70 -0.65
CA LYS A 51 0.28 16.01 -0.61
C LYS A 51 -1.01 15.97 -1.44
N HIS A 52 -1.07 16.70 -2.54
CA HIS A 52 -2.23 16.81 -3.41
C HIS A 52 -2.07 16.06 -4.73
N THR A 53 -0.97 15.34 -4.91
CA THR A 53 -0.61 14.64 -6.14
C THR A 53 -0.73 13.13 -5.95
N ALA A 54 -1.23 12.43 -6.94
CA ALA A 54 -1.30 10.98 -6.96
C ALA A 54 -0.57 10.39 -8.15
N TRP A 55 0.02 9.21 -7.93
CA TRP A 55 0.57 8.37 -8.98
C TRP A 55 -0.27 7.11 -9.06
N ILE A 56 -0.93 6.92 -10.20
CA ILE A 56 -1.90 5.84 -10.42
C ILE A 56 -1.29 4.82 -11.36
N PHE A 57 -1.10 3.60 -10.89
CA PHE A 57 -0.66 2.49 -11.72
C PHE A 57 -1.86 1.80 -12.32
N CYS A 58 -1.82 1.56 -13.62
CA CYS A 58 -2.91 0.93 -14.34
C CYS A 58 -2.41 0.11 -15.52
N HIS A 59 -3.28 -0.73 -16.06
CA HIS A 59 -2.98 -1.44 -17.30
C HIS A 59 -2.87 -0.44 -18.46
N GLU A 60 -1.90 -0.64 -19.36
CA GLU A 60 -1.61 0.28 -20.47
C GLU A 60 -2.83 0.55 -21.37
N LYS A 61 -3.74 -0.42 -21.51
CA LYS A 61 -4.95 -0.32 -22.35
C LYS A 61 -5.93 0.75 -21.89
N ILE A 62 -5.92 1.09 -20.60
CA ILE A 62 -6.85 2.07 -20.01
C ILE A 62 -6.18 3.39 -19.66
N ALA A 63 -4.86 3.50 -19.81
CA ALA A 63 -4.11 4.69 -19.41
C ALA A 63 -4.62 5.96 -20.10
N ASP A 64 -4.75 5.94 -21.41
CA ASP A 64 -5.24 7.10 -22.19
C ASP A 64 -6.68 7.46 -21.83
N TYR A 65 -7.52 6.47 -21.62
CA TYR A 65 -8.91 6.68 -21.20
C TYR A 65 -8.98 7.40 -19.84
N ILE A 66 -8.14 7.02 -18.88
CA ILE A 66 -8.08 7.68 -17.57
C ILE A 66 -7.59 9.12 -17.73
N ILE A 67 -6.53 9.35 -18.52
CA ILE A 67 -5.98 10.70 -18.77
C ILE A 67 -7.05 11.62 -19.34
N GLU A 68 -7.84 11.12 -20.29
CA GLU A 68 -8.88 11.91 -20.97
C GLU A 68 -10.11 12.17 -20.10
N ASN A 69 -10.46 11.24 -19.21
CA ASN A 69 -11.74 11.25 -18.51
C ASN A 69 -11.66 11.58 -17.01
N LEU A 70 -10.53 11.34 -16.36
CA LEU A 70 -10.35 11.71 -14.97
C LEU A 70 -9.95 13.18 -14.87
N THR A 71 -10.93 14.06 -14.88
CA THR A 71 -10.70 15.51 -14.84
C THR A 71 -10.91 16.11 -13.45
N ARG A 72 -11.49 15.34 -12.54
CA ARG A 72 -11.87 15.82 -11.22
C ARG A 72 -11.87 14.69 -10.20
N VAL A 73 -11.33 14.96 -9.01
CA VAL A 73 -11.42 14.10 -7.85
C VAL A 73 -12.06 14.89 -6.71
N ARG A 74 -13.22 14.44 -6.24
CA ARG A 74 -14.11 15.22 -5.37
C ARG A 74 -14.38 16.61 -5.98
N HIS A 75 -13.94 17.68 -5.33
CA HIS A 75 -14.13 19.06 -5.81
C HIS A 75 -12.87 19.65 -6.46
N THR A 76 -11.80 18.87 -6.55
CA THR A 76 -10.52 19.31 -7.10
C THR A 76 -10.38 18.94 -8.57
N THR A 77 -10.18 19.94 -9.42
CA THR A 77 -9.86 19.73 -10.83
C THR A 77 -8.42 19.25 -10.97
N MET A 78 -8.23 18.16 -11.71
CA MET A 78 -6.95 17.49 -11.86
C MET A 78 -6.46 17.56 -13.30
N LYS A 79 -5.13 17.59 -13.42
CA LYS A 79 -4.42 17.38 -14.68
C LYS A 79 -3.69 16.05 -14.60
N LEU A 80 -3.94 15.17 -15.56
CA LEU A 80 -3.26 13.88 -15.65
C LEU A 80 -2.23 13.88 -16.77
N SER A 81 -1.12 13.24 -16.52
CA SER A 81 -0.03 13.03 -17.48
C SER A 81 0.58 11.65 -17.33
N MET A 82 1.14 11.12 -18.42
CA MET A 82 1.89 9.87 -18.38
C MET A 82 3.26 10.11 -17.74
N VAL A 83 3.67 9.23 -16.83
CA VAL A 83 5.02 9.25 -16.27
C VAL A 83 5.92 8.40 -17.15
N ASP A 84 6.86 9.04 -17.84
CA ASP A 84 7.77 8.37 -18.77
C ASP A 84 9.05 7.87 -18.08
N ASN A 85 9.48 8.57 -17.01
CA ASN A 85 10.67 8.21 -16.26
C ASN A 85 10.32 7.67 -14.87
N PRO A 86 10.67 6.40 -14.55
CA PRO A 86 10.44 5.83 -13.23
C PRO A 86 11.05 6.61 -12.06
N GLU A 87 12.10 7.39 -12.29
CA GLU A 87 12.72 8.25 -11.28
C GLU A 87 11.78 9.37 -10.78
N HIS A 88 10.78 9.72 -11.57
CA HIS A 88 9.76 10.70 -11.21
C HIS A 88 8.64 10.11 -10.34
N ILE A 89 8.66 8.80 -10.08
CA ILE A 89 7.73 8.14 -9.17
C ILE A 89 8.33 8.20 -7.76
N PRO A 90 7.62 8.77 -6.78
CA PRO A 90 8.14 8.84 -5.43
C PRO A 90 8.24 7.45 -4.83
N GLU A 91 9.27 7.24 -4.02
CA GLU A 91 9.34 6.04 -3.19
C GLU A 91 8.23 6.08 -2.14
N PRO A 92 7.62 4.92 -1.83
CA PRO A 92 6.66 4.85 -0.74
C PRO A 92 7.28 5.34 0.56
N GLU A 93 6.57 6.18 1.28
CA GLU A 93 6.99 6.57 2.61
C GLU A 93 6.70 5.44 3.59
N PHE A 94 7.67 5.13 4.44
CA PHE A 94 7.56 4.10 5.45
C PHE A 94 7.72 4.70 6.84
N GLN A 95 6.97 4.17 7.78
CA GLN A 95 7.24 4.35 9.20
C GLN A 95 7.97 3.11 9.71
N GLU A 96 9.19 3.29 10.21
CA GLU A 96 9.94 2.22 10.85
C GLU A 96 9.37 1.93 12.24
N ILE A 97 9.09 0.66 12.50
CA ILE A 97 8.60 0.18 13.79
C ILE A 97 9.54 -0.90 14.28
N ASN A 98 10.09 -0.70 15.46
CA ASN A 98 10.92 -1.67 16.14
C ASN A 98 10.17 -2.18 17.38
N GLY A 99 10.18 -3.48 17.57
CA GLY A 99 9.51 -4.10 18.70
C GLY A 99 10.11 -5.43 19.06
N THR A 100 9.59 -6.05 20.10
CA THR A 100 10.00 -7.39 20.53
C THR A 100 8.80 -8.32 20.63
N CYS A 101 9.01 -9.58 20.28
CA CYS A 101 8.01 -10.63 20.45
C CYS A 101 8.66 -11.92 20.94
N ALA A 102 7.90 -12.73 21.67
CA ALA A 102 8.39 -14.02 22.16
C ALA A 102 8.62 -14.99 21.00
N SER A 103 7.72 -15.00 20.05
CA SER A 103 7.83 -15.74 18.80
C SER A 103 7.32 -14.88 17.63
N VAL A 104 7.88 -15.10 16.44
CA VAL A 104 7.48 -14.41 15.22
C VAL A 104 6.17 -15.03 14.73
N ARG A 105 5.07 -14.40 15.08
CA ARG A 105 3.72 -14.83 14.72
C ARG A 105 2.95 -13.68 14.06
N LEU A 106 2.04 -14.01 13.17
CA LEU A 106 1.25 -13.04 12.44
C LEU A 106 0.47 -12.09 13.37
N ASP A 107 -0.20 -12.62 14.40
CA ASP A 107 -0.94 -11.83 15.38
C ASP A 107 -0.04 -10.86 16.17
N ALA A 108 1.15 -11.29 16.54
CA ALA A 108 2.11 -10.45 17.24
C ALA A 108 2.66 -9.33 16.37
N LEU A 109 3.01 -9.62 15.11
CA LEU A 109 3.55 -8.62 14.19
C LEU A 109 2.49 -7.57 13.81
N ILE A 110 1.24 -7.97 13.59
CA ILE A 110 0.15 -7.05 13.29
C ILE A 110 -0.11 -6.14 14.50
N GLY A 111 -0.08 -6.68 15.71
CA GLY A 111 -0.21 -5.90 16.94
C GLY A 111 0.86 -4.81 17.06
N LEU A 112 2.12 -5.15 16.75
CA LEU A 112 3.23 -4.19 16.74
C LEU A 112 3.05 -3.13 15.64
N ALA A 113 2.70 -3.54 14.43
CA ALA A 113 2.59 -2.64 13.27
C ALA A 113 1.51 -1.56 13.47
N PHE A 114 0.41 -1.91 14.11
CA PHE A 114 -0.73 -1.01 14.31
C PHE A 114 -0.85 -0.50 15.76
N GLN A 115 0.17 -0.73 16.57
CA GLN A 115 0.25 -0.25 17.96
C GLN A 115 -0.97 -0.64 18.80
N THR A 116 -1.37 -1.88 18.69
CA THR A 116 -2.54 -2.43 19.38
C THR A 116 -2.20 -3.78 20.02
N SER A 117 -3.10 -4.29 20.82
CA SER A 117 -2.89 -5.60 21.44
C SER A 117 -2.97 -6.72 20.41
N ARG A 118 -2.20 -7.77 20.62
CA ARG A 118 -2.24 -9.00 19.83
C ARG A 118 -3.66 -9.57 19.76
N ASN A 119 -4.36 -9.59 20.91
CA ASN A 119 -5.69 -10.15 20.99
C ASN A 119 -6.74 -9.38 20.20
N SER A 120 -6.58 -8.07 20.04
CA SER A 120 -7.50 -7.25 19.25
C SER A 120 -7.36 -7.50 17.74
N MET A 121 -6.25 -8.10 17.31
CA MET A 121 -5.99 -8.42 15.89
C MET A 121 -6.50 -9.82 15.49
N VAL A 122 -6.76 -10.71 16.47
CA VAL A 122 -7.25 -12.06 16.21
C VAL A 122 -8.55 -12.06 15.37
N PRO A 123 -9.57 -11.23 15.64
CA PRO A 123 -10.77 -11.18 14.82
C PRO A 123 -10.53 -10.82 13.35
N PHE A 124 -9.51 -9.99 13.07
CA PHE A 124 -9.14 -9.64 11.69
C PHE A 124 -8.54 -10.83 10.95
N ILE A 125 -7.67 -11.59 11.60
CA ILE A 125 -7.02 -12.76 11.02
C ILE A 125 -8.07 -13.88 10.78
N GLU A 126 -8.81 -14.25 11.80
CA GLU A 126 -9.84 -15.29 11.72
C GLU A 126 -11.01 -14.91 10.82
N GLY A 127 -11.32 -13.62 10.73
CA GLY A 127 -12.35 -13.06 9.87
C GLY A 127 -11.99 -12.92 8.40
N GLY A 128 -10.80 -13.37 7.98
CA GLY A 128 -10.39 -13.34 6.56
C GLY A 128 -10.00 -11.96 6.04
N GLN A 129 -9.52 -11.07 6.91
CA GLN A 129 -9.15 -9.70 6.55
C GLN A 129 -7.63 -9.49 6.45
N VAL A 130 -6.84 -10.55 6.60
CA VAL A 130 -5.37 -10.50 6.58
C VAL A 130 -4.79 -11.31 5.43
N PHE A 131 -3.88 -10.68 4.69
CA PHE A 131 -3.20 -11.29 3.55
C PHE A 131 -1.70 -11.17 3.72
N VAL A 132 -0.96 -12.21 3.39
CA VAL A 132 0.51 -12.24 3.34
C VAL A 132 0.92 -12.44 1.90
N ASN A 133 1.62 -11.48 1.31
CA ASN A 133 1.99 -11.47 -0.11
C ASN A 133 0.78 -11.73 -1.04
N GLY A 134 -0.37 -11.15 -0.69
CA GLY A 134 -1.62 -11.32 -1.43
C GLY A 134 -2.39 -12.61 -1.16
N LYS A 135 -1.86 -13.53 -0.36
CA LYS A 135 -2.50 -14.79 0.01
C LYS A 135 -3.25 -14.65 1.33
N LEU A 136 -4.51 -15.08 1.34
CA LEU A 136 -5.34 -15.09 2.55
C LEU A 136 -4.75 -16.01 3.61
N ILE A 137 -4.54 -15.48 4.81
CA ILE A 137 -4.08 -16.24 5.99
C ILE A 137 -5.09 -16.05 7.12
N THR A 138 -5.58 -17.16 7.67
CA THR A 138 -6.54 -17.17 8.76
C THR A 138 -5.97 -17.75 10.06
N SER A 139 -4.73 -18.19 10.05
CA SER A 139 -4.04 -18.73 11.23
C SER A 139 -3.30 -17.62 11.98
N ASN A 140 -3.67 -17.42 13.24
CA ASN A 140 -3.01 -16.45 14.12
C ASN A 140 -1.51 -16.73 14.33
N GLY A 141 -1.16 -18.01 14.37
CA GLY A 141 0.20 -18.49 14.59
C GLY A 141 1.04 -18.62 13.32
N TYR A 142 0.53 -18.18 12.17
CA TYR A 142 1.34 -18.15 10.94
C TYR A 142 2.66 -17.41 11.18
N GLU A 143 3.75 -17.96 10.71
CA GLU A 143 5.09 -17.38 10.86
C GLU A 143 5.50 -16.64 9.60
N PRO A 144 5.41 -15.29 9.57
CA PRO A 144 5.92 -14.50 8.45
C PRO A 144 7.44 -14.64 8.30
N LYS A 145 7.91 -14.57 7.07
CA LYS A 145 9.31 -14.58 6.70
C LYS A 145 9.82 -13.19 6.41
N ASP A 146 11.13 -12.98 6.53
CA ASP A 146 11.78 -11.73 6.16
C ASP A 146 11.42 -11.33 4.73
N GLY A 147 10.97 -10.09 4.56
CA GLY A 147 10.51 -9.54 3.29
C GLY A 147 9.02 -9.72 3.01
N ASP A 148 8.29 -10.47 3.83
CA ASP A 148 6.84 -10.63 3.64
C ASP A 148 6.08 -9.31 3.83
N ILE A 149 5.12 -9.07 2.95
CA ILE A 149 4.21 -7.93 3.02
C ILE A 149 2.88 -8.42 3.57
N ILE A 150 2.49 -7.86 4.71
CA ILE A 150 1.25 -8.18 5.41
C ILE A 150 0.25 -7.04 5.21
N SER A 151 -0.93 -7.37 4.70
CA SER A 151 -2.03 -6.42 4.49
C SER A 151 -3.20 -6.75 5.39
N VAL A 152 -3.72 -5.74 6.10
CA VAL A 152 -4.90 -5.86 6.97
C VAL A 152 -5.98 -4.91 6.46
N ARG A 153 -7.11 -5.45 6.01
CA ARG A 153 -8.23 -4.64 5.49
C ARG A 153 -8.67 -3.60 6.50
N GLY A 154 -8.78 -2.35 6.03
CA GLY A 154 -9.23 -1.23 6.86
C GLY A 154 -8.16 -0.67 7.81
N LYS A 155 -6.98 -1.26 7.87
CA LYS A 155 -5.87 -0.84 8.74
C LYS A 155 -4.65 -0.37 7.95
N GLY A 156 -4.29 -1.04 6.86
CA GLY A 156 -3.12 -0.77 6.06
C GLY A 156 -2.24 -1.98 5.85
N ARG A 157 -0.99 -1.75 5.48
CA ARG A 157 -0.02 -2.82 5.23
C ARG A 157 1.36 -2.45 5.75
N PHE A 158 2.17 -3.47 5.99
CA PHE A 158 3.54 -3.32 6.43
C PHE A 158 4.41 -4.46 5.88
N ARG A 159 5.71 -4.22 5.81
CA ARG A 159 6.71 -5.23 5.47
C ARG A 159 7.44 -5.68 6.71
N TYR A 160 7.57 -6.99 6.87
CA TYR A 160 8.37 -7.59 7.93
C TYR A 160 9.83 -7.69 7.48
N GLU A 161 10.74 -7.10 8.25
CA GLU A 161 12.17 -7.00 7.93
C GLU A 161 13.04 -8.01 8.70
N GLY A 162 12.44 -9.03 9.29
CA GLY A 162 13.14 -10.09 9.99
C GLY A 162 13.50 -9.78 11.44
N VAL A 163 14.19 -10.73 12.06
CA VAL A 163 14.71 -10.64 13.42
C VAL A 163 16.11 -10.04 13.37
N SER A 164 16.34 -8.92 14.05
CA SER A 164 17.66 -8.27 14.11
C SER A 164 18.55 -8.89 15.19
N ARG A 165 17.98 -9.24 16.34
CA ARG A 165 18.69 -9.86 17.46
C ARG A 165 17.74 -10.49 18.46
N GLN A 166 18.25 -11.33 19.33
CA GLN A 166 17.53 -11.75 20.54
C GLN A 166 17.92 -10.86 21.73
N THR A 167 16.92 -10.55 22.55
CA THR A 167 17.17 -9.83 23.82
C THR A 167 17.75 -10.78 24.86
N LYS A 168 18.31 -10.21 25.94
CA LYS A 168 18.83 -10.99 27.08
C LYS A 168 17.78 -11.93 27.71
N LYS A 169 16.49 -11.63 27.52
CA LYS A 169 15.37 -12.44 28.00
C LYS A 169 14.84 -13.44 26.95
N GLY A 170 15.59 -13.64 25.85
CA GLY A 170 15.22 -14.60 24.80
C GLY A 170 14.11 -14.13 23.86
N ARG A 171 13.71 -12.87 23.91
CA ARG A 171 12.72 -12.33 22.97
C ARG A 171 13.38 -11.90 21.65
N ASN A 172 12.65 -12.00 20.56
CA ASN A 172 13.12 -11.57 19.24
C ASN A 172 12.86 -10.07 19.05
N SER A 173 13.92 -9.33 18.73
CA SER A 173 13.78 -7.94 18.25
C SER A 173 13.49 -7.96 16.76
N VAL A 174 12.37 -7.36 16.36
CA VAL A 174 11.91 -7.33 14.98
C VAL A 174 11.78 -5.91 14.46
N LYS A 175 11.96 -5.75 13.16
CA LYS A 175 11.80 -4.50 12.44
C LYS A 175 10.66 -4.63 11.44
N LEU A 176 9.76 -3.65 11.43
CA LEU A 176 8.65 -3.55 10.51
C LEU A 176 8.72 -2.20 9.79
N LEU A 177 8.36 -2.17 8.52
CA LEU A 177 8.18 -0.95 7.74
C LEU A 177 6.69 -0.82 7.39
N ARG A 178 6.00 0.08 8.06
CA ARG A 178 4.60 0.35 7.79
C ARG A 178 4.47 1.38 6.67
N TYR A 179 3.69 1.05 5.66
CA TYR A 179 3.37 1.98 4.56
C TYR A 179 2.49 3.11 5.08
N GLN A 180 2.86 4.33 4.72
CA GLN A 180 2.08 5.53 5.04
C GLN A 180 0.93 5.72 4.06
#